data_e94e13228e9897373b5b669fa9efdaf8
#
_entry.id   e94e13228e9897373b5b669fa9efdaf8
#
_cell.length_a   1.000
_cell.length_b   1.000
_cell.length_c   1.000
_cell.angle_alpha   90.00
_cell.angle_beta   90.00
_cell.angle_gamma   90.00
#
_symmetry.space_group_name_H-M   'P 1'
#
loop_
_entity.id
_entity.type
_entity.pdbx_description
1 polymer ?
#
loop_
_entity_poly.entity_id
_entity_poly.type
_entity_poly.pdbx_seq_one_letter_code
_entity_poly.pdbx_strand_id
1 'polypeptide(L)'
;KNKNLIRFVESFVILPIVTVTLPFGAMPKDQVNTELPPPIVSFQKENTDVLSLFAFNKAEDDEIQKLEEIRTAKAEAIDAYFKSKNMPLAGYGEKMVEEAEKNDLDWRLLPAISVVETTGGRHICKNPKAPFNPFGWGSCKFGFKSFDHAIEIVAKNLGGNNPKTAHYYDGKTTEEILRKYNPPSIVPDYNKRVLKIMANIGNEDIVKDISQDLALNI
;
A
#
# COMPACT_ATOMS: atom_id res chain seq x y z
N LYS A 1 -13.29 9.72 -11.21
CA LYS A 1 -13.10 9.18 -9.86
C LYS A 1 -11.61 9.07 -9.66
N ASN A 2 -11.09 9.76 -8.69
CA ASN A 2 -9.75 10.33 -8.59
C ASN A 2 -8.60 9.30 -8.57
N LYS A 3 -8.19 8.82 -9.74
CA LYS A 3 -6.93 8.05 -9.92
C LYS A 3 -5.66 8.92 -9.78
N ASN A 4 -5.82 10.23 -9.60
CA ASN A 4 -4.68 11.17 -9.61
C ASN A 4 -4.20 11.58 -8.21
N LEU A 5 -4.88 11.20 -7.13
CA LEU A 5 -4.52 11.68 -5.80
C LEU A 5 -3.34 10.90 -5.18
N ILE A 6 -3.28 9.59 -5.43
CA ILE A 6 -2.23 8.73 -4.85
C ILE A 6 -0.88 8.91 -5.55
N ARG A 7 -0.86 9.29 -6.85
CA ARG A 7 0.40 9.57 -7.58
C ARG A 7 1.08 10.88 -7.16
N PHE A 8 0.43 11.72 -6.36
CA PHE A 8 0.99 13.00 -5.92
C PHE A 8 1.89 12.89 -4.68
N VAL A 9 1.78 11.83 -3.90
CA VAL A 9 2.55 11.66 -2.66
C VAL A 9 3.98 11.18 -2.91
N GLU A 10 4.22 10.39 -3.96
CA GLU A 10 5.57 9.90 -4.29
C GLU A 10 6.52 10.96 -4.90
N SER A 11 6.02 12.15 -5.23
CA SER A 11 6.79 13.16 -5.99
C SER A 11 7.43 14.26 -5.15
N PHE A 12 7.24 14.29 -3.83
CA PHE A 12 7.63 15.43 -2.99
C PHE A 12 8.77 15.19 -1.97
N VAL A 13 9.49 14.08 -2.02
CA VAL A 13 10.65 13.85 -1.15
C VAL A 13 11.96 14.07 -1.91
N ILE A 14 12.11 15.24 -2.55
CA ILE A 14 13.42 15.78 -2.90
C ILE A 14 13.46 17.23 -2.39
N LEU A 15 13.79 17.39 -1.12
CA LEU A 15 14.19 18.68 -0.56
C LEU A 15 15.56 19.04 -1.14
N PRO A 16 15.71 20.17 -1.86
CA PRO A 16 17.03 20.65 -2.20
C PRO A 16 17.72 21.15 -0.91
N ILE A 17 18.83 20.54 -0.57
CA ILE A 17 19.74 21.07 0.46
C ILE A 17 20.31 22.37 -0.10
N VAL A 18 19.75 23.50 0.33
CA VAL A 18 20.32 24.82 0.06
C VAL A 18 21.48 25.02 1.03
N THR A 19 22.69 24.75 0.58
CA THR A 19 23.90 25.16 1.29
C THR A 19 24.07 26.66 1.13
N VAL A 20 23.75 27.42 2.18
CA VAL A 20 24.08 28.85 2.27
C VAL A 20 25.56 28.97 2.61
N THR A 21 26.38 29.22 1.62
CA THR A 21 27.77 29.64 1.81
C THR A 21 27.80 31.12 2.17
N LEU A 22 28.11 31.44 3.42
CA LEU A 22 28.39 32.81 3.86
C LEU A 22 29.77 33.23 3.35
N PRO A 23 29.90 34.35 2.66
CA PRO A 23 31.21 34.88 2.31
C PRO A 23 31.86 35.51 3.54
N PHE A 24 33.05 35.03 3.90
CA PHE A 24 33.96 35.68 4.87
C PHE A 24 34.51 36.95 4.18
N GLY A 25 33.92 38.08 4.48
CA GLY A 25 34.42 39.39 4.06
C GLY A 25 35.14 40.08 5.18
N ALA A 26 36.35 40.56 4.88
CA ALA A 26 37.28 41.24 5.77
C ALA A 26 36.67 42.49 6.42
N MET A 27 36.95 42.71 7.71
CA MET A 27 36.67 43.94 8.45
C MET A 27 37.61 45.07 8.05
N PRO A 28 37.12 46.29 7.82
CA PRO A 28 37.89 47.51 7.97
C PRO A 28 37.70 48.08 9.39
N LYS A 29 38.79 48.55 9.96
CA LYS A 29 38.89 49.29 11.23
C LYS A 29 38.40 50.74 11.07
N ASP A 30 37.90 51.22 12.22
CA ASP A 30 37.72 52.61 12.61
C ASP A 30 36.53 53.39 12.00
N GLN A 31 35.50 53.58 12.86
CA GLN A 31 35.00 54.89 13.27
C GLN A 31 34.02 54.73 14.43
N VAL A 32 34.36 55.35 15.57
CA VAL A 32 33.48 55.51 16.72
C VAL A 32 32.48 56.62 16.42
N ASN A 33 31.19 56.33 16.36
CA ASN A 33 30.12 57.32 16.50
C ASN A 33 29.05 56.77 17.43
N THR A 34 28.89 57.45 18.53
CA THR A 34 27.85 57.28 19.54
C THR A 34 26.50 57.78 18.97
N GLU A 35 25.63 56.86 18.61
CA GLU A 35 24.21 57.10 18.46
C GLU A 35 23.40 56.04 19.26
N LEU A 36 22.34 56.52 19.89
CA LEU A 36 21.42 55.81 20.77
C LEU A 36 20.81 54.56 20.09
N PRO A 37 20.53 53.48 20.83
CA PRO A 37 19.95 52.28 20.24
C PRO A 37 18.54 52.57 19.74
N PRO A 38 18.18 52.03 18.54
CA PRO A 38 16.81 52.09 18.06
C PRO A 38 15.86 51.31 18.97
N PRO A 39 14.56 51.68 19.00
CA PRO A 39 13.59 51.04 19.88
C PRO A 39 13.53 49.53 19.59
N ILE A 40 13.47 48.76 20.67
CA ILE A 40 13.25 47.29 20.65
C ILE A 40 11.94 47.04 19.92
N VAL A 41 12.02 46.65 18.64
CA VAL A 41 10.89 46.12 17.92
C VAL A 41 10.57 44.76 18.53
N SER A 42 9.46 44.67 19.19
CA SER A 42 8.96 43.47 19.82
C SER A 42 8.76 42.37 18.77
N PHE A 43 9.63 41.36 18.79
CA PHE A 43 9.43 40.10 18.08
C PHE A 43 8.30 39.29 18.77
N GLN A 44 7.05 39.63 18.47
CA GLN A 44 5.86 38.87 18.93
C GLN A 44 5.09 38.18 17.79
N LYS A 45 5.66 38.02 16.61
CA LYS A 45 4.94 37.45 15.46
C LYS A 45 5.45 36.11 14.91
N GLU A 46 6.54 35.54 15.49
CA GLU A 46 7.15 34.33 14.94
C GLU A 46 6.73 33.00 15.60
N ASN A 47 6.05 33.04 16.75
CA ASN A 47 5.69 31.79 17.44
C ASN A 47 4.46 31.08 16.88
N THR A 48 3.65 31.75 16.07
CA THR A 48 2.44 31.13 15.48
C THR A 48 2.79 30.21 14.31
N ASP A 49 3.81 30.54 13.51
CA ASP A 49 4.19 29.74 12.33
C ASP A 49 4.92 28.45 12.73
N VAL A 50 5.72 28.50 13.77
CA VAL A 50 6.45 27.32 14.27
C VAL A 50 5.47 26.30 14.91
N LEU A 51 4.54 26.77 15.71
CA LEU A 51 3.52 25.92 16.32
C LEU A 51 2.58 25.29 15.28
N SER A 52 2.24 26.02 14.21
CA SER A 52 1.43 25.49 13.12
C SER A 52 2.20 24.43 12.31
N LEU A 53 3.49 24.58 12.09
CA LEU A 53 4.36 23.60 11.46
C LEU A 53 4.49 22.32 12.31
N PHE A 54 4.66 22.45 13.63
CA PHE A 54 4.69 21.28 14.52
C PHE A 54 3.37 20.54 14.58
N ALA A 55 2.24 21.27 14.60
CA ALA A 55 0.92 20.66 14.58
C ALA A 55 0.62 19.96 13.25
N PHE A 56 1.07 20.53 12.13
CA PHE A 56 0.95 19.93 10.80
C PHE A 56 1.77 18.65 10.69
N ASN A 57 3.05 18.67 11.09
CA ASN A 57 3.92 17.49 11.07
C ASN A 57 3.38 16.38 11.96
N LYS A 58 2.85 16.71 13.15
CA LYS A 58 2.26 15.72 14.05
C LYS A 58 1.01 15.08 13.44
N ALA A 59 0.14 15.86 12.78
CA ALA A 59 -1.06 15.32 12.15
C ALA A 59 -0.71 14.39 10.96
N GLU A 60 0.36 14.69 10.22
CA GLU A 60 0.86 13.85 9.13
C GLU A 60 1.46 12.55 9.68
N ASP A 61 2.24 12.61 10.77
CA ASP A 61 2.79 11.44 11.45
C ASP A 61 1.69 10.52 12.00
N ASP A 62 0.65 11.08 12.62
CA ASP A 62 -0.50 10.34 13.15
C ASP A 62 -1.29 9.64 12.01
N GLU A 63 -1.45 10.29 10.85
CA GLU A 63 -2.10 9.69 9.67
C GLU A 63 -1.27 8.54 9.08
N ILE A 64 0.05 8.71 8.96
CA ILE A 64 0.97 7.67 8.49
C ILE A 64 0.92 6.46 9.42
N GLN A 65 1.00 6.68 10.73
CA GLN A 65 0.92 5.60 11.71
C GLN A 65 -0.39 4.82 11.59
N LYS A 66 -1.52 5.51 11.45
CA LYS A 66 -2.82 4.88 11.27
C LYS A 66 -2.90 4.04 9.99
N LEU A 67 -2.32 4.50 8.89
CA LEU A 67 -2.26 3.74 7.63
C LEU A 67 -1.43 2.45 7.80
N GLU A 68 -0.32 2.50 8.53
CA GLU A 68 0.51 1.32 8.83
C GLU A 68 -0.22 0.33 9.74
N GLU A 69 -0.96 0.81 10.74
CA GLU A 69 -1.78 -0.05 11.61
C GLU A 69 -2.86 -0.78 10.80
N ILE A 70 -3.52 -0.10 9.87
CA ILE A 70 -4.51 -0.69 8.96
C ILE A 70 -3.87 -1.73 8.05
N ARG A 71 -2.70 -1.44 7.49
CA ARG A 71 -1.96 -2.37 6.63
C ARG A 71 -1.57 -3.63 7.40
N THR A 72 -1.07 -3.45 8.60
CA THR A 72 -0.71 -4.55 9.50
C THR A 72 -1.92 -5.44 9.82
N ALA A 73 -3.06 -4.84 10.19
CA ALA A 73 -4.27 -5.60 10.50
C ALA A 73 -4.79 -6.40 9.29
N LYS A 74 -4.74 -5.84 8.08
CA LYS A 74 -5.07 -6.57 6.85
C LYS A 74 -4.14 -7.77 6.63
N ALA A 75 -2.83 -7.57 6.80
CA ALA A 75 -1.83 -8.62 6.65
C ALA A 75 -2.04 -9.74 7.68
N GLU A 76 -2.28 -9.38 8.93
CA GLU A 76 -2.57 -10.34 10.01
C GLU A 76 -3.86 -11.14 9.76
N ALA A 77 -4.91 -10.51 9.24
CA ALA A 77 -6.15 -11.19 8.88
C ALA A 77 -5.93 -12.25 7.78
N ILE A 78 -5.14 -11.93 6.75
CA ILE A 78 -4.76 -12.88 5.70
C ILE A 78 -3.97 -14.05 6.31
N ASP A 79 -2.96 -13.75 7.10
CA ASP A 79 -2.10 -14.77 7.70
C ASP A 79 -2.84 -15.64 8.71
N ALA A 80 -3.73 -15.08 9.52
CA ALA A 80 -4.60 -15.82 10.42
C ALA A 80 -5.50 -16.79 9.65
N TYR A 81 -6.08 -16.34 8.53
CA TYR A 81 -6.89 -17.22 7.68
C TYR A 81 -6.06 -18.38 7.12
N PHE A 82 -4.88 -18.11 6.56
CA PHE A 82 -4.00 -19.17 6.04
C PHE A 82 -3.51 -20.13 7.13
N LYS A 83 -3.08 -19.60 8.27
CA LYS A 83 -2.63 -20.39 9.44
C LYS A 83 -3.72 -21.31 9.97
N SER A 84 -4.96 -20.79 10.10
CA SER A 84 -6.11 -21.57 10.60
C SER A 84 -6.41 -22.82 9.75
N LYS A 85 -5.96 -22.82 8.51
CA LYS A 85 -6.17 -23.90 7.53
C LYS A 85 -4.88 -24.61 7.12
N ASN A 86 -3.76 -24.35 7.81
CA ASN A 86 -2.44 -24.89 7.51
C ASN A 86 -2.03 -24.69 6.04
N MET A 87 -2.29 -23.50 5.46
CA MET A 87 -1.95 -23.20 4.07
C MET A 87 -0.51 -22.69 3.94
N PRO A 88 0.26 -23.12 2.92
CA PRO A 88 1.67 -22.75 2.73
C PRO A 88 1.94 -21.25 2.57
N LEU A 89 0.97 -20.46 2.10
CA LEU A 89 1.11 -19.01 1.96
C LEU A 89 0.89 -18.22 3.26
N ALA A 90 0.80 -18.88 4.42
CA ALA A 90 0.87 -18.21 5.72
C ALA A 90 2.22 -17.51 5.89
N GLY A 91 2.22 -16.22 6.21
CA GLY A 91 3.38 -15.34 6.28
C GLY A 91 3.58 -14.45 5.05
N TYR A 92 2.70 -14.55 4.04
CA TYR A 92 2.72 -13.68 2.86
C TYR A 92 1.65 -12.58 2.90
N GLY A 93 0.98 -12.39 4.05
CA GLY A 93 -0.09 -11.40 4.21
C GLY A 93 0.38 -9.98 3.88
N GLU A 94 1.50 -9.56 4.45
CA GLU A 94 2.10 -8.24 4.20
C GLU A 94 2.39 -8.01 2.71
N LYS A 95 3.04 -8.97 2.05
CA LYS A 95 3.34 -8.89 0.62
C LYS A 95 2.08 -8.81 -0.24
N MET A 96 1.02 -9.53 0.13
CA MET A 96 -0.25 -9.48 -0.60
C MET A 96 -0.97 -8.15 -0.44
N VAL A 97 -0.95 -7.54 0.76
CA VAL A 97 -1.53 -6.22 1.00
C VAL A 97 -0.74 -5.15 0.25
N GLU A 98 0.59 -5.15 0.37
CA GLU A 98 1.48 -4.21 -0.33
C GLU A 98 1.20 -4.21 -1.85
N GLU A 99 1.17 -5.38 -2.47
CA GLU A 99 0.97 -5.48 -3.91
C GLU A 99 -0.48 -5.20 -4.33
N ALA A 100 -1.45 -5.46 -3.48
CA ALA A 100 -2.84 -5.07 -3.74
C ALA A 100 -2.98 -3.54 -3.75
N GLU A 101 -2.41 -2.84 -2.76
CA GLU A 101 -2.43 -1.38 -2.66
C GLU A 101 -1.70 -0.73 -3.84
N LYS A 102 -0.51 -1.22 -4.21
CA LYS A 102 0.25 -0.72 -5.36
C LYS A 102 -0.51 -0.83 -6.69
N ASN A 103 -1.43 -1.78 -6.77
CA ASN A 103 -2.14 -2.11 -8.00
C ASN A 103 -3.64 -1.81 -7.95
N ASP A 104 -4.11 -1.03 -6.97
CA ASP A 104 -5.51 -0.60 -6.79
C ASP A 104 -6.49 -1.79 -6.76
N LEU A 105 -6.12 -2.86 -6.03
CA LEU A 105 -6.90 -4.07 -5.83
C LEU A 105 -7.47 -4.13 -4.42
N ASP A 106 -8.60 -4.82 -4.27
CA ASP A 106 -9.07 -5.25 -2.95
C ASP A 106 -8.01 -6.16 -2.30
N TRP A 107 -7.58 -5.82 -1.08
CA TRP A 107 -6.51 -6.49 -0.35
C TRP A 107 -6.78 -8.00 -0.12
N ARG A 108 -8.04 -8.43 -0.18
CA ARG A 108 -8.48 -9.81 -0.01
C ARG A 108 -8.46 -10.61 -1.32
N LEU A 109 -8.31 -9.95 -2.47
CA LEU A 109 -8.46 -10.59 -3.78
C LEU A 109 -7.38 -11.63 -4.04
N LEU A 110 -6.11 -11.24 -3.87
CA LEU A 110 -4.97 -12.15 -4.11
C LEU A 110 -5.01 -13.40 -3.23
N PRO A 111 -5.16 -13.29 -1.89
CA PRO A 111 -5.26 -14.47 -1.04
C PRO A 111 -6.45 -15.34 -1.41
N ALA A 112 -7.62 -14.76 -1.71
CA ALA A 112 -8.81 -15.54 -2.04
C ALA A 112 -8.67 -16.31 -3.36
N ILE A 113 -8.06 -15.71 -4.40
CA ILE A 113 -7.75 -16.43 -5.64
C ILE A 113 -6.81 -17.61 -5.34
N SER A 114 -5.73 -17.39 -4.59
CA SER A 114 -4.77 -18.46 -4.26
C SER A 114 -5.42 -19.64 -3.53
N VAL A 115 -6.39 -19.36 -2.67
CA VAL A 115 -7.16 -20.41 -1.96
C VAL A 115 -7.99 -21.23 -2.93
N VAL A 116 -8.71 -20.57 -3.85
CA VAL A 116 -9.58 -21.27 -4.82
C VAL A 116 -8.77 -22.07 -5.84
N GLU A 117 -7.63 -21.55 -6.28
CA GLU A 117 -6.78 -22.18 -7.30
C GLU A 117 -5.97 -23.35 -6.74
N THR A 118 -5.32 -23.14 -5.60
CA THR A 118 -4.28 -24.07 -5.12
C THR A 118 -4.38 -24.41 -3.64
N THR A 119 -5.48 -24.05 -2.98
CA THR A 119 -5.64 -24.18 -1.52
C THR A 119 -4.51 -23.44 -0.78
N GLY A 120 -4.31 -22.13 -1.12
CA GLY A 120 -3.28 -21.30 -0.52
C GLY A 120 -1.85 -21.83 -0.74
N GLY A 121 -1.56 -22.33 -1.94
CA GLY A 121 -0.25 -22.83 -2.32
C GLY A 121 0.00 -24.32 -2.03
N ARG A 122 -0.97 -25.07 -1.47
CA ARG A 122 -0.79 -26.50 -1.16
C ARG A 122 -0.75 -27.38 -2.42
N HIS A 123 -1.53 -27.03 -3.42
CA HIS A 123 -1.67 -27.79 -4.65
C HIS A 123 -1.22 -26.95 -5.86
N ILE A 124 0.02 -26.43 -5.79
CA ILE A 124 0.59 -25.68 -6.90
C ILE A 124 0.68 -26.54 -8.17
N CYS A 125 0.86 -25.89 -9.31
CA CYS A 125 0.98 -26.54 -10.59
C CYS A 125 2.00 -27.69 -10.56
N LYS A 126 1.59 -28.89 -10.98
CA LYS A 126 2.49 -30.07 -11.05
C LYS A 126 3.55 -29.97 -12.15
N ASN A 127 3.41 -29.01 -13.07
CA ASN A 127 4.37 -28.79 -14.14
C ASN A 127 5.70 -28.26 -13.57
N PRO A 128 6.83 -28.98 -13.72
CA PRO A 128 8.14 -28.50 -13.26
C PRO A 128 8.57 -27.17 -13.85
N LYS A 129 8.01 -26.78 -15.01
CA LYS A 129 8.24 -25.47 -15.64
C LYS A 129 7.38 -24.35 -15.04
N ALA A 130 6.50 -24.67 -14.11
CA ALA A 130 5.60 -23.71 -13.45
C ALA A 130 5.77 -23.72 -11.91
N PRO A 131 7.01 -23.61 -11.37
CA PRO A 131 7.22 -23.53 -9.94
C PRO A 131 6.59 -22.24 -9.35
N PHE A 132 6.31 -22.23 -8.06
CA PHE A 132 5.82 -21.06 -7.32
C PHE A 132 4.61 -20.38 -7.96
N ASN A 133 3.68 -21.16 -8.55
CA ASN A 133 2.46 -20.63 -9.15
C ASN A 133 1.22 -20.96 -8.30
N PRO A 134 0.94 -20.21 -7.21
CA PRO A 134 -0.19 -20.46 -6.34
C PRO A 134 -1.52 -19.95 -6.91
N PHE A 135 -1.47 -19.23 -8.03
CA PHE A 135 -2.62 -18.61 -8.67
C PHE A 135 -3.13 -19.40 -9.90
N GLY A 136 -2.50 -20.52 -10.27
CA GLY A 136 -2.85 -21.19 -11.54
C GLY A 136 -2.62 -20.32 -12.77
N TRP A 137 -1.87 -19.22 -12.63
CA TRP A 137 -1.70 -18.19 -13.64
C TRP A 137 -1.18 -18.76 -14.95
N GLY A 138 -1.80 -18.31 -16.06
CA GLY A 138 -1.44 -18.77 -17.38
C GLY A 138 -1.68 -20.27 -17.62
N SER A 139 -2.70 -20.86 -16.97
CA SER A 139 -3.03 -22.27 -17.05
C SER A 139 -1.84 -23.18 -16.71
N CYS A 140 -1.03 -22.80 -15.73
CA CYS A 140 0.17 -23.53 -15.31
C CYS A 140 1.22 -23.77 -16.41
N LYS A 141 1.28 -22.91 -17.41
CA LYS A 141 2.28 -23.03 -18.49
C LYS A 141 3.63 -22.42 -18.12
N PHE A 142 3.67 -21.51 -17.14
CA PHE A 142 4.88 -20.85 -16.64
C PHE A 142 4.85 -20.71 -15.14
N GLY A 143 6.03 -20.64 -14.54
CA GLY A 143 6.22 -20.44 -13.11
C GLY A 143 6.82 -19.09 -12.78
N PHE A 144 7.10 -18.91 -11.51
CA PHE A 144 7.69 -17.71 -10.95
C PHE A 144 9.01 -18.06 -10.23
N LYS A 145 9.79 -17.03 -9.87
CA LYS A 145 11.05 -17.20 -9.14
C LYS A 145 10.84 -17.53 -7.67
N SER A 146 9.76 -17.01 -7.08
CA SER A 146 9.33 -17.20 -5.71
C SER A 146 7.82 -16.93 -5.60
N PHE A 147 7.24 -17.16 -4.42
CA PHE A 147 5.86 -16.73 -4.15
C PHE A 147 5.72 -15.22 -4.15
N ASP A 148 6.70 -14.45 -3.62
CA ASP A 148 6.70 -12.97 -3.71
C ASP A 148 6.62 -12.50 -5.15
N HIS A 149 7.45 -13.06 -6.03
CA HIS A 149 7.44 -12.72 -7.45
C HIS A 149 6.10 -13.10 -8.13
N ALA A 150 5.46 -14.19 -7.70
CA ALA A 150 4.14 -14.57 -8.19
C ALA A 150 3.07 -13.54 -7.77
N ILE A 151 3.09 -13.12 -6.49
CA ILE A 151 2.17 -12.13 -5.93
C ILE A 151 2.32 -10.80 -6.68
N GLU A 152 3.55 -10.30 -6.83
CA GLU A 152 3.86 -9.07 -7.57
C GLU A 152 3.34 -9.11 -9.01
N ILE A 153 3.71 -10.14 -9.77
CA ILE A 153 3.34 -10.24 -11.19
C ILE A 153 1.83 -10.39 -11.37
N VAL A 154 1.18 -11.20 -10.55
CA VAL A 154 -0.28 -11.40 -10.66
C VAL A 154 -1.03 -10.13 -10.25
N ALA A 155 -0.65 -9.47 -9.16
CA ALA A 155 -1.23 -8.19 -8.75
C ALA A 155 -1.12 -7.14 -9.85
N LYS A 156 0.08 -6.96 -10.42
CA LYS A 156 0.33 -6.01 -11.51
C LYS A 156 -0.55 -6.27 -12.74
N ASN A 157 -0.79 -7.54 -13.06
CA ASN A 157 -1.69 -7.89 -14.17
C ASN A 157 -3.15 -7.58 -13.83
N LEU A 158 -3.64 -8.01 -12.67
CA LEU A 158 -5.03 -7.84 -12.25
C LEU A 158 -5.41 -6.37 -12.04
N GLY A 159 -4.49 -5.52 -11.57
CA GLY A 159 -4.68 -4.07 -11.45
C GLY A 159 -4.58 -3.30 -12.77
N GLY A 160 -4.32 -3.98 -13.91
CA GLY A 160 -4.19 -3.32 -15.21
C GLY A 160 -2.88 -2.58 -15.43
N ASN A 161 -1.89 -2.74 -14.55
CA ASN A 161 -0.60 -2.04 -14.60
C ASN A 161 0.45 -2.73 -15.51
N ASN A 162 0.09 -3.85 -16.14
CA ASN A 162 0.92 -4.47 -17.17
C ASN A 162 0.37 -4.11 -18.56
N PRO A 163 1.12 -3.38 -19.41
CA PRO A 163 0.67 -2.96 -20.74
C PRO A 163 0.17 -4.10 -21.64
N LYS A 164 0.71 -5.30 -21.45
CA LYS A 164 0.30 -6.48 -22.23
C LYS A 164 -1.08 -7.01 -21.89
N THR A 165 -1.56 -6.78 -20.68
CA THR A 165 -2.83 -7.29 -20.14
C THR A 165 -3.78 -6.19 -19.68
N ALA A 166 -3.37 -4.92 -19.71
CA ALA A 166 -4.17 -3.77 -19.30
C ALA A 166 -5.56 -3.75 -19.93
N HIS A 167 -5.66 -4.08 -21.23
CA HIS A 167 -6.93 -4.14 -21.95
C HIS A 167 -7.94 -5.15 -21.37
N TYR A 168 -7.49 -6.11 -20.54
CA TYR A 168 -8.38 -7.04 -19.84
C TYR A 168 -8.82 -6.54 -18.47
N TYR A 169 -7.95 -5.82 -17.74
CA TYR A 169 -8.10 -5.60 -16.30
C TYR A 169 -8.15 -4.13 -15.88
N ASP A 170 -7.64 -3.19 -16.70
CA ASP A 170 -7.60 -1.78 -16.33
C ASP A 170 -8.98 -1.21 -16.08
N GLY A 171 -9.14 -0.54 -14.93
CA GLY A 171 -10.39 0.09 -14.50
C GLY A 171 -11.52 -0.87 -14.15
N LYS A 172 -11.24 -2.16 -13.97
CA LYS A 172 -12.23 -3.20 -13.65
C LYS A 172 -12.52 -3.28 -12.16
N THR A 173 -13.79 -3.58 -11.84
CA THR A 173 -14.20 -3.97 -10.49
C THR A 173 -13.69 -5.38 -10.17
N THR A 174 -13.68 -5.74 -8.87
CA THR A 174 -13.30 -7.08 -8.42
C THR A 174 -14.08 -8.20 -9.14
N GLU A 175 -15.40 -8.04 -9.29
CA GLU A 175 -16.22 -9.04 -10.01
C GLU A 175 -15.87 -9.11 -11.50
N GLU A 176 -15.59 -7.99 -12.14
CA GLU A 176 -15.19 -7.97 -13.56
C GLU A 176 -13.82 -8.61 -13.76
N ILE A 177 -12.87 -8.36 -12.83
CA ILE A 177 -11.56 -9.03 -12.79
C ILE A 177 -11.75 -10.55 -12.71
N LEU A 178 -12.56 -11.02 -11.77
CA LEU A 178 -12.82 -12.44 -11.57
C LEU A 178 -13.48 -13.10 -12.80
N ARG A 179 -14.41 -12.40 -13.47
CA ARG A 179 -15.02 -12.90 -14.71
C ARG A 179 -14.04 -13.01 -15.87
N LYS A 180 -13.00 -12.16 -15.87
CA LYS A 180 -11.91 -12.23 -16.85
C LYS A 180 -10.90 -13.30 -16.49
N TYR A 181 -10.62 -13.44 -15.21
CA TYR A 181 -9.67 -14.41 -14.70
C TYR A 181 -10.12 -15.85 -14.97
N ASN A 182 -11.36 -16.15 -14.62
CA ASN A 182 -11.97 -17.45 -14.87
C ASN A 182 -13.45 -17.27 -15.27
N PRO A 183 -13.75 -17.25 -16.59
CA PRO A 183 -15.07 -16.98 -17.10
C PRO A 183 -16.13 -17.98 -16.61
N PRO A 184 -17.35 -17.55 -16.30
CA PRO A 184 -18.46 -18.42 -15.88
C PRO A 184 -18.79 -19.54 -16.86
N SER A 185 -18.47 -19.36 -18.14
CA SER A 185 -18.61 -20.42 -19.17
C SER A 185 -17.63 -21.59 -18.97
N ILE A 186 -16.54 -21.37 -18.23
CA ILE A 186 -15.53 -22.40 -17.91
C ILE A 186 -15.78 -22.95 -16.51
N VAL A 187 -15.94 -22.05 -15.52
CA VAL A 187 -16.22 -22.42 -14.12
C VAL A 187 -17.36 -21.56 -13.58
N PRO A 188 -18.60 -22.05 -13.61
CA PRO A 188 -19.81 -21.25 -13.34
C PRO A 188 -19.83 -20.49 -12.02
N ASP A 189 -19.35 -21.08 -10.93
CA ASP A 189 -19.41 -20.49 -9.58
C ASP A 189 -18.07 -19.95 -9.08
N TYR A 190 -17.12 -19.71 -9.98
CA TYR A 190 -15.79 -19.23 -9.62
C TYR A 190 -15.84 -17.93 -8.79
N ASN A 191 -16.55 -16.91 -9.32
CA ASN A 191 -16.68 -15.61 -8.64
C ASN A 191 -17.27 -15.77 -7.24
N LYS A 192 -18.35 -16.55 -7.09
CA LYS A 192 -19.01 -16.76 -5.79
C LYS A 192 -18.06 -17.40 -4.78
N ARG A 193 -17.23 -18.37 -5.23
CA ARG A 193 -16.25 -19.01 -4.35
C ARG A 193 -15.18 -18.03 -3.89
N VAL A 194 -14.62 -17.22 -4.80
CA VAL A 194 -13.61 -16.23 -4.44
C VAL A 194 -14.18 -15.17 -3.49
N LEU A 195 -15.34 -14.57 -3.82
CA LEU A 195 -15.99 -13.57 -2.97
C LEU A 195 -16.33 -14.12 -1.58
N LYS A 196 -16.75 -15.39 -1.49
CA LYS A 196 -16.98 -16.04 -0.19
C LYS A 196 -15.69 -16.17 0.63
N ILE A 197 -14.56 -16.49 -0.01
CA ILE A 197 -13.26 -16.53 0.69
C ILE A 197 -12.85 -15.13 1.12
N MET A 198 -13.01 -14.11 0.28
CA MET A 198 -12.74 -12.72 0.65
C MET A 198 -13.52 -12.30 1.91
N ALA A 199 -14.83 -12.60 1.96
CA ALA A 199 -15.65 -12.34 3.14
C ALA A 199 -15.21 -13.12 4.40
N ASN A 200 -14.64 -14.32 4.24
CA ASN A 200 -14.12 -15.11 5.34
C ASN A 200 -12.74 -14.64 5.85
N ILE A 201 -11.95 -13.94 5.03
CA ILE A 201 -10.67 -13.33 5.43
C ILE A 201 -10.93 -12.10 6.30
N GLY A 202 -11.91 -11.27 5.94
CA GLY A 202 -12.28 -10.09 6.70
C GLY A 202 -13.21 -9.14 5.94
N ASN A 203 -13.67 -8.11 6.63
CA ASN A 203 -14.45 -7.03 6.02
C ASN A 203 -13.58 -6.16 5.13
N GLU A 204 -14.18 -5.58 4.09
CA GLU A 204 -13.49 -4.61 3.21
C GLU A 204 -12.99 -3.41 4.00
N ASP A 205 -13.84 -2.91 4.90
CA ASP A 205 -13.59 -1.76 5.78
C ASP A 205 -13.06 -2.20 7.15
N ILE A 206 -11.96 -2.94 7.22
CA ILE A 206 -11.32 -3.31 8.50
C ILE A 206 -10.99 -2.06 9.36
N VAL A 207 -10.91 -0.88 8.73
CA VAL A 207 -10.73 0.44 9.35
C VAL A 207 -11.83 0.78 10.35
N LYS A 208 -13.08 0.39 10.07
CA LYS A 208 -14.21 0.72 10.96
C LYS A 208 -14.15 -0.06 12.26
N ASP A 209 -13.70 -1.31 12.18
CA ASP A 209 -13.59 -2.18 13.34
C ASP A 209 -12.46 -1.68 14.27
N ILE A 210 -11.30 -1.28 13.71
CA ILE A 210 -10.17 -0.72 14.49
C ILE A 210 -10.54 0.63 15.13
N SER A 211 -11.24 1.52 14.40
CA SER A 211 -11.63 2.83 14.93
C SER A 211 -12.69 2.74 16.02
N GLN A 212 -13.55 1.70 16.03
CA GLN A 212 -14.51 1.45 17.10
C GLN A 212 -13.84 0.88 18.34
N ASP A 213 -12.87 -0.03 18.19
CA ASP A 213 -12.12 -0.57 19.33
C ASP A 213 -11.27 0.49 20.04
N LEU A 214 -10.67 1.43 19.28
CA LEU A 214 -9.96 2.57 19.86
C LEU A 214 -10.89 3.55 20.59
N ALA A 215 -12.09 3.76 20.08
CA ALA A 215 -13.08 4.65 20.73
C ALA A 215 -13.70 4.06 22.01
N LEU A 216 -13.67 2.73 22.18
CA LEU A 216 -14.18 2.04 23.36
C LEU A 216 -13.13 1.94 24.50
N ASN A 217 -11.86 2.20 24.20
CA ASN A 217 -10.74 2.10 25.15
C ASN A 217 -10.25 3.48 25.67
N ILE A 218 -10.98 4.56 25.38
CA ILE A 218 -10.77 5.91 25.93
C ILE A 218 -11.92 6.23 26.92
#